data_de1bd006cf1865a07eb9eca92fc26169
#
_entry.id   de1bd006cf1865a07eb9eca92fc26169
#
_cell.length_a   1.000
_cell.length_b   1.000
_cell.length_c   1.000
_cell.angle_alpha   90.00
_cell.angle_beta   90.00
_cell.angle_gamma   90.00
#
_symmetry.space_group_name_H-M   'P 1'
#
loop_
_entity.id
_entity.type
_entity.pdbx_description
1 polymer ?
#
loop_
_entity_poly.entity_id
_entity_poly.type
_entity_poly.pdbx_seq_one_letter_code
_entity_poly.pdbx_strand_id
1 'polypeptide(L)'
;LAGLSAYLLSCKPERKIPGSIVGANAARGHLLRDKKVDRPADYIDKEVVIVGGGITGLSAARWLRNRGIKDMVLLELEDHVGGNAHHGKNELSAYPWGAHYIPVPNNDLTEYLSFLSECEVIVNTDAGGLPVYNELSLCFDPQERLYINGRWQEGLIPQFGVPTAEMKQIELFLQRMKGYRYFKGNDGKD
;
A
#
# COMPACT_ATOMS: atom_id res chain seq x y z
N LEU A 1 -3.86 -20.43 -56.95
CA LEU A 1 -4.08 -21.33 -55.78
C LEU A 1 -2.91 -21.36 -54.80
N ALA A 2 -2.15 -20.26 -54.66
CA ALA A 2 -1.00 -20.18 -53.75
C ALA A 2 -1.18 -19.16 -52.61
N GLY A 3 -2.38 -18.69 -52.35
CA GLY A 3 -2.66 -17.60 -51.42
C GLY A 3 -3.29 -17.99 -50.08
N LEU A 4 -3.61 -19.26 -49.81
CA LEU A 4 -4.37 -19.65 -48.60
C LEU A 4 -3.54 -20.33 -47.51
N SER A 5 -2.26 -20.58 -47.72
CA SER A 5 -1.42 -21.32 -46.74
C SER A 5 -0.65 -20.43 -45.75
N ALA A 6 -0.72 -19.11 -45.87
CA ALA A 6 0.05 -18.18 -45.01
C ALA A 6 -0.69 -17.72 -43.73
N TYR A 7 -1.98 -18.02 -43.58
CA TYR A 7 -2.78 -17.55 -42.45
C TYR A 7 -2.78 -18.48 -41.22
N LEU A 8 -2.24 -19.68 -41.31
CA LEU A 8 -2.30 -20.67 -40.23
C LEU A 8 -1.04 -20.74 -39.33
N LEU A 9 -0.04 -19.89 -39.54
CA LEU A 9 1.21 -19.92 -38.77
C LEU A 9 1.37 -18.76 -37.79
N SER A 10 0.30 -18.00 -37.50
CA SER A 10 0.37 -16.86 -36.59
C SER A 10 -0.12 -17.13 -35.16
N CYS A 11 -0.37 -18.38 -34.80
CA CYS A 11 -0.53 -18.71 -33.38
C CYS A 11 0.86 -18.79 -32.73
N LYS A 12 1.41 -17.65 -32.29
CA LYS A 12 2.51 -17.67 -31.33
C LYS A 12 2.00 -18.40 -30.09
N PRO A 13 2.73 -19.40 -29.57
CA PRO A 13 2.34 -20.06 -28.35
C PRO A 13 2.15 -18.98 -27.26
N GLU A 14 1.03 -19.05 -26.58
CA GLU A 14 0.70 -18.14 -25.49
C GLU A 14 1.86 -18.17 -24.48
N ARG A 15 2.60 -17.06 -24.39
CA ARG A 15 3.76 -16.97 -23.53
C ARG A 15 3.27 -16.95 -22.07
N LYS A 16 3.32 -18.09 -21.40
CA LYS A 16 3.02 -18.15 -19.98
C LYS A 16 4.01 -17.26 -19.22
N ILE A 17 3.51 -16.20 -18.66
CA ILE A 17 4.29 -15.33 -17.77
C ILE A 17 4.31 -16.03 -16.41
N PRO A 18 5.48 -16.40 -15.90
CA PRO A 18 5.56 -16.97 -14.56
C PRO A 18 5.18 -15.92 -13.53
N GLY A 19 4.43 -16.34 -12.52
CA GLY A 19 3.98 -15.45 -11.46
C GLY A 19 3.20 -16.20 -10.39
N SER A 20 2.95 -15.54 -9.28
CA SER A 20 2.15 -16.04 -8.18
C SER A 20 1.30 -14.92 -7.60
N ILE A 21 0.23 -15.30 -6.93
CA ILE A 21 -0.56 -14.36 -6.12
C ILE A 21 0.10 -14.31 -4.75
N VAL A 22 0.45 -13.11 -4.30
CA VAL A 22 0.99 -12.84 -2.97
C VAL A 22 -0.01 -12.05 -2.15
N GLY A 23 0.07 -12.13 -0.83
CA GLY A 23 -0.83 -11.46 0.11
C GLY A 23 -1.67 -12.44 0.90
N ALA A 24 -2.88 -12.04 1.29
CA ALA A 24 -3.76 -12.82 2.14
C ALA A 24 -4.11 -14.21 1.55
N ASN A 25 -4.03 -15.24 2.38
CA ASN A 25 -4.33 -16.60 2.00
C ASN A 25 -5.83 -16.89 2.16
N ALA A 26 -6.55 -16.97 1.04
CA ALA A 26 -7.99 -17.24 1.03
C ALA A 26 -8.35 -18.57 1.73
N ALA A 27 -7.51 -19.61 1.61
CA ALA A 27 -7.77 -20.89 2.26
C ALA A 27 -7.75 -20.78 3.79
N ARG A 28 -6.83 -19.99 4.36
CA ARG A 28 -6.80 -19.69 5.79
C ARG A 28 -8.05 -18.90 6.24
N GLY A 29 -8.42 -17.86 5.49
CA GLY A 29 -9.63 -17.10 5.75
C GLY A 29 -10.90 -17.95 5.71
N HIS A 30 -10.95 -18.91 4.80
CA HIS A 30 -12.08 -19.84 4.68
C HIS A 30 -12.19 -20.82 5.85
N LEU A 31 -11.12 -21.14 6.58
CA LEU A 31 -11.20 -21.96 7.78
C LEU A 31 -12.14 -21.32 8.82
N LEU A 32 -12.06 -20.01 9.00
CA LEU A 32 -12.97 -19.28 9.90
C LEU A 32 -14.40 -19.30 9.40
N ARG A 33 -14.61 -19.05 8.11
CA ARG A 33 -15.94 -19.07 7.48
C ARG A 33 -16.59 -20.45 7.56
N ASP A 34 -15.82 -21.49 7.29
CA ASP A 34 -16.31 -22.85 7.21
C ASP A 34 -16.36 -23.51 8.61
N LYS A 35 -15.99 -22.75 9.67
CA LYS A 35 -15.93 -23.23 11.08
C LYS A 35 -15.10 -24.52 11.24
N LYS A 36 -14.07 -24.67 10.43
CA LYS A 36 -13.12 -25.78 10.48
C LYS A 36 -12.01 -25.49 11.48
N VAL A 37 -12.38 -25.27 12.73
CA VAL A 37 -11.44 -25.02 13.84
C VAL A 37 -11.62 -26.14 14.86
N ASP A 38 -10.52 -26.72 15.27
CA ASP A 38 -10.50 -27.72 16.34
C ASP A 38 -10.90 -27.10 17.68
N ARG A 39 -11.33 -27.95 18.60
CA ARG A 39 -11.59 -27.50 19.98
C ARG A 39 -10.27 -27.04 20.61
N PRO A 40 -10.29 -25.93 21.40
CA PRO A 40 -9.09 -25.49 22.09
C PRO A 40 -8.54 -26.61 22.98
N ALA A 41 -7.23 -26.87 22.91
CA ALA A 41 -6.53 -27.76 23.77
C ALA A 41 -6.11 -27.08 25.09
N ASP A 42 -5.77 -25.80 25.02
CA ASP A 42 -5.29 -24.97 26.11
C ASP A 42 -5.93 -23.58 26.13
N TYR A 43 -5.87 -22.96 27.30
CA TYR A 43 -6.32 -21.62 27.56
C TYR A 43 -5.18 -20.77 28.11
N ILE A 44 -5.03 -19.55 27.64
CA ILE A 44 -4.09 -18.57 28.19
C ILE A 44 -4.85 -17.30 28.55
N ASP A 45 -4.60 -16.81 29.76
CA ASP A 45 -5.15 -15.52 30.19
C ASP A 45 -4.21 -14.40 29.79
N LYS A 46 -4.77 -13.34 29.22
CA LYS A 46 -4.05 -12.14 28.80
C LYS A 46 -4.86 -10.90 29.13
N GLU A 47 -4.18 -9.84 29.58
CA GLU A 47 -4.82 -8.56 29.83
C GLU A 47 -5.41 -7.97 28.55
N VAL A 48 -4.69 -8.12 27.41
CA VAL A 48 -5.12 -7.63 26.10
C VAL A 48 -4.90 -8.69 25.02
N VAL A 49 -5.93 -8.92 24.21
CA VAL A 49 -5.86 -9.74 23.00
C VAL A 49 -6.09 -8.86 21.78
N ILE A 50 -5.11 -8.79 20.89
CA ILE A 50 -5.19 -8.07 19.63
C ILE A 50 -5.38 -9.08 18.50
N VAL A 51 -6.46 -8.96 17.74
CA VAL A 51 -6.77 -9.86 16.63
C VAL A 51 -6.46 -9.16 15.30
N GLY A 52 -5.51 -9.72 14.57
CA GLY A 52 -5.00 -9.23 13.30
C GLY A 52 -3.68 -8.46 13.45
N GLY A 53 -2.67 -8.93 12.73
CA GLY A 53 -1.31 -8.37 12.68
C GLY A 53 -1.09 -7.38 11.52
N GLY A 54 -2.14 -6.79 11.00
CA GLY A 54 -2.03 -5.68 10.06
C GLY A 54 -1.63 -4.36 10.73
N ILE A 55 -1.61 -3.26 9.98
CA ILE A 55 -1.17 -1.96 10.48
C ILE A 55 -1.93 -1.51 11.74
N THR A 56 -3.22 -1.76 11.81
CA THR A 56 -4.04 -1.39 12.96
C THR A 56 -3.65 -2.16 14.22
N GLY A 57 -3.53 -3.48 14.13
CA GLY A 57 -3.15 -4.32 15.28
C GLY A 57 -1.74 -4.03 15.75
N LEU A 58 -0.78 -3.86 14.83
CA LEU A 58 0.60 -3.49 15.15
C LEU A 58 0.69 -2.10 15.81
N SER A 59 -0.08 -1.14 15.31
CA SER A 59 -0.14 0.20 15.89
C SER A 59 -0.75 0.19 17.29
N ALA A 60 -1.80 -0.60 17.51
CA ALA A 60 -2.41 -0.77 18.82
C ALA A 60 -1.40 -1.41 19.81
N ALA A 61 -0.72 -2.48 19.38
CA ALA A 61 0.29 -3.15 20.20
C ALA A 61 1.44 -2.19 20.59
N ARG A 62 1.95 -1.42 19.62
CA ARG A 62 2.98 -0.40 19.88
C ARG A 62 2.47 0.65 20.88
N TRP A 63 1.28 1.18 20.66
CA TRP A 63 0.70 2.21 21.52
C TRP A 63 0.52 1.73 22.97
N LEU A 64 -0.01 0.53 23.16
CA LEU A 64 -0.18 -0.10 24.47
C LEU A 64 1.18 -0.34 25.16
N ARG A 65 2.14 -0.90 24.43
CA ARG A 65 3.49 -1.16 24.93
C ARG A 65 4.17 0.11 25.42
N ASN A 66 4.07 1.19 24.65
CA ASN A 66 4.65 2.50 25.02
C ASN A 66 4.01 3.10 26.28
N ARG A 67 2.80 2.62 26.66
CA ARG A 67 2.10 2.99 27.91
C ARG A 67 2.28 1.97 29.04
N GLY A 68 3.20 1.03 28.87
CA GLY A 68 3.56 0.07 29.91
C GLY A 68 2.72 -1.20 29.98
N ILE A 69 1.70 -1.35 29.12
CA ILE A 69 0.90 -2.58 29.02
C ILE A 69 1.71 -3.62 28.26
N LYS A 70 2.14 -4.67 28.94
CA LYS A 70 3.03 -5.71 28.40
C LYS A 70 2.35 -7.07 28.31
N ASP A 71 1.35 -7.34 29.16
CA ASP A 71 0.64 -8.62 29.16
C ASP A 71 -0.42 -8.63 28.03
N MET A 72 0.08 -8.73 26.81
CA MET A 72 -0.75 -8.79 25.62
C MET A 72 -0.31 -9.90 24.68
N VAL A 73 -1.23 -10.34 23.84
CA VAL A 73 -0.98 -11.25 22.72
C VAL A 73 -1.57 -10.66 21.45
N LEU A 74 -0.81 -10.78 20.35
CA LEU A 74 -1.29 -10.46 19.02
C LEU A 74 -1.45 -11.76 18.24
N LEU A 75 -2.64 -11.99 17.70
CA LEU A 75 -2.99 -13.16 16.92
C LEU A 75 -3.09 -12.75 15.45
N GLU A 76 -2.36 -13.46 14.60
CA GLU A 76 -2.41 -13.29 13.14
C GLU A 76 -2.79 -14.62 12.48
N LEU A 77 -3.62 -14.56 11.47
CA LEU A 77 -4.07 -15.74 10.73
C LEU A 77 -3.03 -16.21 9.71
N GLU A 78 -2.27 -15.28 9.16
CA GLU A 78 -1.15 -15.58 8.26
C GLU A 78 0.08 -16.02 9.05
N ASP A 79 1.11 -16.47 8.36
CA ASP A 79 2.42 -16.85 8.95
C ASP A 79 3.36 -15.65 9.15
N HIS A 80 2.87 -14.44 8.84
CA HIS A 80 3.59 -13.20 8.95
C HIS A 80 2.66 -12.06 9.34
N VAL A 81 3.21 -11.02 9.92
CA VAL A 81 2.51 -9.76 10.21
C VAL A 81 2.72 -8.74 9.08
N GLY A 82 1.96 -7.66 9.11
CA GLY A 82 2.07 -6.54 8.17
C GLY A 82 0.80 -6.33 7.32
N GLY A 83 -0.02 -7.37 7.13
CA GLY A 83 -1.22 -7.28 6.31
C GLY A 83 -0.89 -6.78 4.89
N ASN A 84 -1.59 -5.75 4.41
CA ASN A 84 -1.34 -5.15 3.09
C ASN A 84 0.02 -4.42 2.99
N ALA A 85 0.68 -4.11 4.11
CA ALA A 85 2.02 -3.53 4.14
C ALA A 85 3.13 -4.59 4.22
N HIS A 86 2.79 -5.87 4.14
CA HIS A 86 3.77 -6.94 4.06
C HIS A 86 4.68 -6.77 2.85
N HIS A 87 5.94 -7.13 3.00
CA HIS A 87 6.99 -6.93 2.01
C HIS A 87 7.60 -8.26 1.56
N GLY A 88 8.19 -8.26 0.37
CA GLY A 88 9.10 -9.30 -0.09
C GLY A 88 10.54 -8.95 0.24
N LYS A 89 11.42 -9.94 0.10
CA LYS A 89 12.86 -9.79 0.30
C LYS A 89 13.61 -10.65 -0.71
N ASN A 90 14.70 -10.11 -1.25
CA ASN A 90 15.69 -10.84 -2.03
C ASN A 90 17.09 -10.62 -1.43
N GLU A 91 18.13 -11.06 -2.13
CA GLU A 91 19.52 -10.93 -1.69
C GLU A 91 20.01 -9.48 -1.59
N LEU A 92 19.39 -8.56 -2.32
CA LEU A 92 19.80 -7.17 -2.42
C LEU A 92 19.01 -6.25 -1.49
N SER A 93 17.68 -6.45 -1.40
CA SER A 93 16.81 -5.53 -0.66
C SER A 93 15.50 -6.18 -0.22
N ALA A 94 14.83 -5.53 0.73
CA ALA A 94 13.40 -5.69 0.95
C ALA A 94 12.64 -4.75 -0.01
N TYR A 95 11.44 -5.16 -0.43
CA TYR A 95 10.61 -4.41 -1.36
C TYR A 95 9.13 -4.59 -1.02
N PRO A 96 8.30 -3.56 -1.21
CA PRO A 96 6.88 -3.64 -0.92
C PRO A 96 6.15 -4.47 -1.99
N TRP A 97 5.13 -5.22 -1.56
CA TRP A 97 4.21 -5.88 -2.49
C TRP A 97 3.12 -4.95 -2.99
N GLY A 98 2.53 -4.17 -2.10
CA GLY A 98 1.40 -3.31 -2.41
C GLY A 98 1.60 -1.88 -1.91
N ALA A 99 1.55 -1.67 -0.60
CA ALA A 99 1.75 -0.35 0.01
C ALA A 99 3.23 0.05 -0.09
N HIS A 100 3.59 0.92 -1.02
CA HIS A 100 4.98 1.13 -1.41
C HIS A 100 5.56 2.50 -1.10
N TYR A 101 4.76 3.50 -0.78
CA TYR A 101 5.27 4.77 -0.25
C TYR A 101 4.22 5.45 0.62
N ILE A 102 4.68 6.36 1.44
CA ILE A 102 3.86 7.23 2.27
C ILE A 102 4.20 8.68 1.94
N PRO A 103 3.22 9.58 1.93
CA PRO A 103 3.49 11.02 1.85
C PRO A 103 4.30 11.48 3.06
N VAL A 104 5.09 12.52 2.89
CA VAL A 104 5.73 13.20 4.03
C VAL A 104 4.64 13.69 4.98
N PRO A 105 4.65 13.26 6.25
CA PRO A 105 3.58 13.57 7.18
C PRO A 105 3.60 15.03 7.61
N ASN A 106 2.44 15.52 8.02
CA ASN A 106 2.33 16.82 8.66
C ASN A 106 3.06 16.83 10.02
N ASN A 107 3.62 17.98 10.40
CA ASN A 107 4.43 18.13 11.61
C ASN A 107 3.64 18.02 12.93
N ASP A 108 2.32 18.07 12.89
CA ASP A 108 1.41 17.89 14.02
C ASP A 108 1.09 16.43 14.33
N LEU A 109 1.46 15.48 13.44
CA LEU A 109 1.27 14.05 13.62
C LEU A 109 2.34 13.44 14.53
N THR A 110 2.42 13.90 15.76
CA THR A 110 3.51 13.62 16.72
C THR A 110 3.76 12.13 16.96
N GLU A 111 2.73 11.32 17.13
CA GLU A 111 2.86 9.86 17.33
C GLU A 111 3.41 9.16 16.08
N TYR A 112 3.06 9.66 14.90
CA TYR A 112 3.55 9.10 13.65
C TYR A 112 5.00 9.50 13.39
N LEU A 113 5.37 10.75 13.67
CA LEU A 113 6.75 11.22 13.59
C LEU A 113 7.64 10.47 14.60
N SER A 114 7.13 10.21 15.82
CA SER A 114 7.83 9.36 16.79
C SER A 114 8.08 7.94 16.24
N PHE A 115 7.09 7.35 15.60
CA PHE A 115 7.25 6.05 14.97
C PHE A 115 8.29 6.07 13.85
N LEU A 116 8.29 7.09 12.99
CA LEU A 116 9.29 7.24 11.93
C LEU A 116 10.71 7.44 12.48
N SER A 117 10.84 8.11 13.63
CA SER A 117 12.12 8.22 14.33
C SER A 117 12.59 6.88 14.91
N GLU A 118 11.69 6.09 15.49
CA GLU A 118 12.00 4.73 15.95
C GLU A 118 12.44 3.81 14.81
N CYS A 119 11.94 4.05 13.60
CA CYS A 119 12.30 3.31 12.38
C CYS A 119 13.54 3.90 11.66
N GLU A 120 14.22 4.91 12.25
CA GLU A 120 15.38 5.60 11.64
C GLU A 120 15.09 6.25 10.27
N VAL A 121 13.80 6.48 9.97
CA VAL A 121 13.36 7.25 8.80
C VAL A 121 13.55 8.74 9.04
N ILE A 122 13.32 9.20 10.28
CA ILE A 122 13.72 10.54 10.77
C ILE A 122 14.99 10.35 11.59
N VAL A 123 16.06 11.03 11.17
CA VAL A 123 17.39 10.88 11.76
C VAL A 123 17.81 12.05 12.63
N ASN A 124 17.14 13.20 12.50
CA ASN A 124 17.43 14.39 13.26
C ASN A 124 16.24 15.37 13.24
N THR A 125 16.41 16.48 13.93
CA THR A 125 15.52 17.65 13.86
C THR A 125 16.39 18.87 13.55
N ASP A 126 15.98 19.69 12.60
CA ASP A 126 16.71 20.90 12.23
C ASP A 126 16.56 22.04 13.28
N ALA A 127 17.24 23.16 13.04
CA ALA A 127 17.19 24.32 13.92
C ALA A 127 15.79 24.97 14.01
N GLY A 128 14.91 24.70 13.05
CA GLY A 128 13.52 25.16 13.03
C GLY A 128 12.54 24.18 13.69
N GLY A 129 13.03 23.05 14.20
CA GLY A 129 12.20 22.00 14.80
C GLY A 129 11.55 21.07 13.76
N LEU A 130 11.99 21.09 12.51
CA LEU A 130 11.45 20.24 11.46
C LEU A 130 12.20 18.90 11.35
N PRO A 131 11.51 17.80 11.01
CA PRO A 131 12.14 16.50 10.84
C PRO A 131 13.17 16.49 9.71
N VAL A 132 14.33 15.91 9.97
CA VAL A 132 15.35 15.59 8.95
C VAL A 132 15.24 14.12 8.63
N TYR A 133 14.89 13.81 7.38
CA TYR A 133 14.67 12.45 6.92
C TYR A 133 15.97 11.82 6.42
N ASN A 134 16.09 10.51 6.60
CA ASN A 134 17.14 9.71 6.00
C ASN A 134 16.96 9.72 4.46
N GLU A 135 17.98 10.14 3.74
CA GLU A 135 17.94 10.25 2.27
C GLU A 135 17.62 8.91 1.59
N LEU A 136 18.06 7.79 2.17
CA LEU A 136 17.77 6.45 1.65
C LEU A 136 16.29 6.06 1.78
N SER A 137 15.53 6.75 2.63
CA SER A 137 14.09 6.54 2.82
C SER A 137 13.25 7.48 1.97
N LEU A 138 13.85 8.45 1.29
CA LEU A 138 13.14 9.42 0.45
C LEU A 138 13.07 8.94 -1.00
N CYS A 139 11.90 9.13 -1.60
CA CYS A 139 11.71 8.98 -3.03
C CYS A 139 11.58 10.38 -3.63
N PHE A 140 12.63 10.81 -4.32
CA PHE A 140 12.66 12.11 -5.00
C PHE A 140 12.09 11.94 -6.40
N ASP A 141 11.15 12.81 -6.75
CA ASP A 141 10.60 12.98 -8.10
C ASP A 141 10.23 11.65 -8.79
N PRO A 142 9.25 10.89 -8.25
CA PRO A 142 8.84 9.61 -8.83
C PRO A 142 8.37 9.82 -10.25
N GLN A 143 9.01 9.14 -11.21
CA GLN A 143 8.65 9.22 -12.62
C GLN A 143 7.33 8.48 -12.87
N GLU A 144 6.26 9.22 -13.00
CA GLU A 144 4.97 8.69 -13.46
C GLU A 144 4.95 8.62 -14.99
N ARG A 145 4.61 7.45 -15.53
CA ARG A 145 4.53 7.23 -16.98
C ARG A 145 3.25 6.49 -17.33
N LEU A 146 2.62 6.93 -18.40
CA LEU A 146 1.45 6.28 -18.97
C LEU A 146 1.80 5.69 -20.35
N TYR A 147 1.54 4.39 -20.54
CA TYR A 147 1.57 3.77 -21.87
C TYR A 147 0.17 3.73 -22.43
N ILE A 148 -0.07 4.51 -23.47
CA ILE A 148 -1.39 4.62 -24.12
C ILE A 148 -1.23 4.79 -25.63
N ASN A 149 -2.11 4.18 -26.40
CA ASN A 149 -2.12 4.29 -27.86
C ASN A 149 -0.77 3.94 -28.51
N GLY A 150 -0.09 2.90 -28.00
CA GLY A 150 1.17 2.39 -28.54
C GLY A 150 2.42 3.20 -28.20
N ARG A 151 2.34 4.17 -27.29
CA ARG A 151 3.50 4.99 -26.88
C ARG A 151 3.49 5.32 -25.38
N TRP A 152 4.66 5.65 -24.87
CA TRP A 152 4.85 6.19 -23.53
C TRP A 152 4.70 7.71 -23.54
N GLN A 153 4.16 8.23 -22.44
CA GLN A 153 4.15 9.65 -22.11
C GLN A 153 4.48 9.85 -20.63
N GLU A 154 4.93 11.04 -20.26
CA GLU A 154 5.09 11.45 -18.87
C GLU A 154 3.74 11.83 -18.26
N GLY A 155 3.60 11.57 -16.95
CA GLY A 155 2.38 11.79 -16.19
C GLY A 155 1.30 10.75 -16.47
N LEU A 156 0.27 10.74 -15.63
CA LEU A 156 -0.83 9.77 -15.68
C LEU A 156 -2.04 10.25 -16.49
N ILE A 157 -2.07 11.54 -16.86
CA ILE A 157 -3.18 12.12 -17.62
C ILE A 157 -2.88 11.94 -19.12
N PRO A 158 -3.73 11.27 -19.88
CA PRO A 158 -3.52 11.09 -21.31
C PRO A 158 -3.38 12.44 -22.03
N GLN A 159 -2.32 12.60 -22.83
CA GLN A 159 -2.07 13.80 -23.60
C GLN A 159 -2.32 13.61 -25.10
N PHE A 160 -2.33 12.34 -25.55
CA PHE A 160 -2.42 12.00 -26.97
C PHE A 160 -3.47 10.92 -27.23
N GLY A 161 -4.14 11.04 -28.39
CA GLY A 161 -5.08 10.04 -28.86
C GLY A 161 -6.37 9.96 -28.06
N VAL A 162 -6.69 10.97 -27.28
CA VAL A 162 -7.94 11.10 -26.54
C VAL A 162 -8.84 12.11 -27.26
N PRO A 163 -10.12 11.79 -27.48
CA PRO A 163 -11.07 12.72 -28.09
C PRO A 163 -11.19 14.02 -27.27
N THR A 164 -11.37 15.15 -27.96
CA THR A 164 -11.47 16.48 -27.31
C THR A 164 -12.57 16.53 -26.24
N ALA A 165 -13.67 15.81 -26.46
CA ALA A 165 -14.78 15.74 -25.50
C ALA A 165 -14.36 15.06 -24.19
N GLU A 166 -13.54 14.01 -24.25
CA GLU A 166 -13.01 13.31 -23.09
C GLU A 166 -11.97 14.15 -22.36
N MET A 167 -11.09 14.85 -23.10
CA MET A 167 -10.13 15.78 -22.49
C MET A 167 -10.83 16.87 -21.68
N LYS A 168 -11.92 17.42 -22.20
CA LYS A 168 -12.74 18.39 -21.44
C LYS A 168 -13.34 17.80 -20.16
N GLN A 169 -13.74 16.53 -20.17
CA GLN A 169 -14.24 15.87 -18.96
C GLN A 169 -13.13 15.68 -17.93
N ILE A 170 -11.93 15.31 -18.37
CA ILE A 170 -10.75 15.19 -17.49
C ILE A 170 -10.43 16.55 -16.87
N GLU A 171 -10.37 17.61 -17.66
CA GLU A 171 -10.14 18.98 -17.18
C GLU A 171 -11.18 19.43 -16.15
N LEU A 172 -12.47 19.19 -16.43
CA LEU A 172 -13.58 19.49 -15.49
C LEU A 172 -13.45 18.68 -14.19
N PHE A 173 -13.08 17.40 -14.28
CA PHE A 173 -12.84 16.57 -13.12
C PHE A 173 -11.71 17.15 -12.26
N LEU A 174 -10.57 17.44 -12.86
CA LEU A 174 -9.41 18.00 -12.15
C LEU A 174 -9.72 19.35 -11.51
N GLN A 175 -10.44 20.20 -12.23
CA GLN A 175 -10.89 21.49 -11.70
C GLN A 175 -11.81 21.30 -10.48
N ARG A 176 -12.74 20.35 -10.54
CA ARG A 176 -13.65 20.03 -9.44
C ARG A 176 -12.89 19.47 -8.24
N MET A 177 -11.95 18.53 -8.48
CA MET A 177 -11.10 17.98 -7.42
C MET A 177 -10.25 19.05 -6.75
N LYS A 178 -9.69 19.98 -7.54
CA LYS A 178 -8.96 21.14 -6.99
C LYS A 178 -9.85 22.04 -6.13
N GLY A 179 -11.13 22.16 -6.47
CA GLY A 179 -12.12 22.89 -5.69
C GLY A 179 -12.38 22.28 -4.31
N TYR A 180 -12.36 20.96 -4.20
CA TYR A 180 -12.54 20.26 -2.92
C TYR A 180 -11.45 20.56 -1.89
N ARG A 181 -10.29 21.01 -2.31
CA ARG A 181 -9.22 21.44 -1.39
C ARG A 181 -9.67 22.58 -0.45
N TYR A 182 -10.63 23.37 -0.86
CA TYR A 182 -11.17 24.51 -0.11
C TYR A 182 -12.64 24.33 0.29
N PHE A 183 -13.16 23.15 0.03
CA PHE A 183 -14.55 22.83 0.39
C PHE A 183 -14.66 22.65 1.90
N LYS A 184 -15.71 23.26 2.46
CA LYS A 184 -16.07 23.07 3.87
C LYS A 184 -17.40 22.35 3.92
N GLY A 185 -17.51 21.35 4.77
CA GLY A 185 -18.76 20.68 5.06
C GLY A 185 -19.79 21.62 5.70
N ASN A 186 -21.04 21.17 5.81
CA ASN A 186 -22.10 21.95 6.46
C ASN A 186 -21.81 22.25 7.94
N ASP A 187 -20.90 21.49 8.55
CA ASP A 187 -20.37 21.66 9.90
C ASP A 187 -19.16 22.61 9.98
N GLY A 188 -18.75 23.18 8.84
CA GLY A 188 -17.58 24.06 8.71
C GLY A 188 -16.22 23.36 8.76
N LYS A 189 -16.20 22.02 8.79
CA LYS A 189 -14.97 21.20 8.76
C LYS A 189 -14.61 20.77 7.35
N ASP A 190 -13.32 20.42 7.17
CA ASP A 190 -12.79 19.90 5.90
C ASP A 190 -13.29 18.48 5.64
#